data_62f2d4dbcf3750b1cf1032406be0f940
#
_entry.id   62f2d4dbcf3750b1cf1032406be0f940
#
_cell.length_a   1.000
_cell.length_b   1.000
_cell.length_c   1.000
_cell.angle_alpha   90.00
_cell.angle_beta   90.00
_cell.angle_gamma   90.00
#
_symmetry.space_group_name_H-M   'P 1'
#
loop_
_entity.id
_entity.type
_entity.pdbx_description
1 polymer ?
#
loop_
_entity_poly.entity_id
_entity_poly.type
_entity_poly.pdbx_seq_one_letter_code
_entity_poly.pdbx_strand_id
1 'polypeptide(L)'
;PAQTGVDIILNGLKAAIDAKGISGLTVTKYKTSLELNRNTTFTLAVSDTYNNSLMNSYQSTALSLDLLAKPSADGRVVQIENTGAAEDDYWVDYNSAKGDWEETTEPGISPGFDDSTMPHRLYRETDGTWEFGSIPWDNRLVGSATNNPAPSFIDQPIKASFYYNDRLGFLSYANVVMSRTKSVYNFFAETQLASLDTDPIDVNANTTRPCNLFEVIVQQQGVVLFGTRQQFYLSAPETGVLTPS
;
A
#
# COMPACT_ATOMS: atom_id res chain seq x y z
N PRO A 1 -26.79 -5.77 -31.52
CA PRO A 1 -26.35 -4.43 -31.18
C PRO A 1 -25.46 -3.90 -32.30
N ALA A 2 -25.70 -2.65 -32.75
CA ALA A 2 -24.84 -2.05 -33.76
C ALA A 2 -23.40 -1.99 -33.22
N GLN A 3 -22.42 -2.40 -34.04
CA GLN A 3 -21.02 -2.27 -33.68
C GLN A 3 -20.68 -0.78 -33.59
N THR A 4 -20.06 -0.38 -32.48
CA THR A 4 -19.53 0.98 -32.33
C THR A 4 -18.28 1.14 -33.20
N GLY A 5 -17.89 2.38 -33.53
CA GLY A 5 -16.65 2.64 -34.27
C GLY A 5 -15.42 2.03 -33.59
N VAL A 6 -15.40 1.99 -32.24
CA VAL A 6 -14.36 1.34 -31.43
C VAL A 6 -14.31 -0.18 -31.67
N ASP A 7 -15.47 -0.87 -31.71
CA ASP A 7 -15.50 -2.31 -31.97
C ASP A 7 -14.94 -2.66 -33.36
N ILE A 8 -15.24 -1.85 -34.37
CA ILE A 8 -14.72 -2.05 -35.73
C ILE A 8 -13.19 -1.93 -35.75
N ILE A 9 -12.67 -0.88 -35.12
CA ILE A 9 -11.21 -0.65 -35.03
C ILE A 9 -10.52 -1.79 -34.28
N LEU A 10 -11.01 -2.15 -33.10
CA LEU A 10 -10.41 -3.21 -32.28
C LEU A 10 -10.45 -4.57 -32.96
N ASN A 11 -11.56 -4.91 -33.64
CA ASN A 11 -11.66 -6.14 -34.43
C ASN A 11 -10.65 -6.16 -35.60
N GLY A 12 -10.52 -5.02 -36.30
CA GLY A 12 -9.56 -4.88 -37.40
C GLY A 12 -8.11 -5.00 -36.92
N LEU A 13 -7.76 -4.33 -35.81
CA LEU A 13 -6.43 -4.42 -35.22
C LEU A 13 -6.12 -5.84 -34.74
N LYS A 14 -7.06 -6.48 -34.02
CA LYS A 14 -6.90 -7.87 -33.59
C LYS A 14 -6.65 -8.79 -34.77
N ALA A 15 -7.49 -8.73 -35.80
CA ALA A 15 -7.33 -9.55 -36.99
C ALA A 15 -5.98 -9.32 -37.69
N ALA A 16 -5.53 -8.08 -37.78
CA ALA A 16 -4.25 -7.73 -38.38
C ALA A 16 -3.05 -8.25 -37.57
N ILE A 17 -3.13 -8.21 -36.23
CA ILE A 17 -2.09 -8.73 -35.34
C ILE A 17 -2.07 -10.27 -35.43
N ASP A 18 -3.22 -10.93 -35.33
CA ASP A 18 -3.34 -12.39 -35.43
C ASP A 18 -2.80 -12.93 -36.76
N ALA A 19 -3.07 -12.19 -37.87
CA ALA A 19 -2.56 -12.56 -39.20
C ALA A 19 -1.02 -12.51 -39.33
N LYS A 20 -0.32 -11.80 -38.41
CA LYS A 20 1.15 -11.79 -38.36
C LYS A 20 1.73 -13.10 -37.83
N GLY A 21 0.95 -13.96 -37.18
CA GLY A 21 1.39 -15.26 -36.69
C GLY A 21 2.56 -15.19 -35.71
N ILE A 22 2.60 -14.18 -34.86
CA ILE A 22 3.70 -13.97 -33.88
C ILE A 22 3.65 -15.08 -32.85
N SER A 23 4.69 -15.93 -32.82
CA SER A 23 4.75 -17.06 -31.93
C SER A 23 4.64 -16.66 -30.45
N GLY A 24 3.76 -17.33 -29.71
CA GLY A 24 3.54 -17.11 -28.30
C GLY A 24 2.77 -15.83 -27.94
N LEU A 25 2.30 -15.06 -28.93
CA LEU A 25 1.46 -13.89 -28.68
C LEU A 25 -0.02 -14.29 -28.68
N THR A 26 -0.72 -13.89 -27.62
CA THR A 26 -2.19 -14.00 -27.51
C THR A 26 -2.78 -12.61 -27.47
N VAL A 27 -3.84 -12.36 -28.27
CA VAL A 27 -4.56 -11.09 -28.29
C VAL A 27 -5.97 -11.31 -27.78
N THR A 28 -6.27 -10.71 -26.64
CA THR A 28 -7.60 -10.72 -26.03
C THR A 28 -8.28 -9.39 -26.24
N LYS A 29 -9.50 -9.41 -26.79
CA LYS A 29 -10.28 -8.19 -26.99
C LYS A 29 -11.23 -7.97 -25.82
N TYR A 30 -11.17 -6.78 -25.25
CA TYR A 30 -12.16 -6.23 -24.33
C TYR A 30 -13.07 -5.21 -25.03
N LYS A 31 -13.98 -4.60 -24.29
CA LYS A 31 -14.95 -3.65 -24.83
C LYS A 31 -14.27 -2.42 -25.47
N THR A 32 -13.20 -1.91 -24.86
CA THR A 32 -12.53 -0.66 -25.26
C THR A 32 -11.05 -0.84 -25.52
N SER A 33 -10.51 -2.05 -25.39
CA SER A 33 -9.07 -2.31 -25.44
C SER A 33 -8.73 -3.67 -26.04
N LEU A 34 -7.47 -3.82 -26.45
CA LEU A 34 -6.82 -5.09 -26.73
C LEU A 34 -5.73 -5.33 -25.69
N GLU A 35 -5.73 -6.51 -25.11
CA GLU A 35 -4.61 -7.00 -24.33
C GLU A 35 -3.74 -7.92 -25.18
N LEU A 36 -2.43 -7.64 -25.17
CA LEU A 36 -1.43 -8.43 -25.84
C LEU A 36 -0.61 -9.16 -24.75
N ASN A 37 -0.67 -10.47 -24.72
CA ASN A 37 0.07 -11.30 -23.78
C ASN A 37 1.05 -12.17 -24.51
N ARG A 38 2.31 -12.21 -24.02
CA ARG A 38 3.38 -13.02 -24.57
C ARG A 38 4.31 -13.48 -23.45
N ASN A 39 4.78 -14.70 -23.51
CA ASN A 39 5.71 -15.29 -22.54
C ASN A 39 7.16 -14.76 -22.63
N THR A 40 7.42 -13.84 -23.55
CA THR A 40 8.71 -13.14 -23.68
C THR A 40 8.48 -11.63 -23.69
N THR A 41 9.42 -10.87 -23.16
CA THR A 41 9.38 -9.40 -23.18
C THR A 41 9.28 -8.86 -24.60
N PHE A 42 8.48 -7.83 -24.79
CA PHE A 42 8.35 -7.11 -26.05
C PHE A 42 8.07 -5.63 -25.79
N THR A 43 8.39 -4.78 -26.73
CA THR A 43 8.05 -3.35 -26.68
C THR A 43 6.74 -3.14 -27.44
N LEU A 44 5.84 -2.36 -26.88
CA LEU A 44 4.59 -1.94 -27.48
C LEU A 44 4.61 -0.43 -27.71
N ALA A 45 4.37 -0.03 -28.94
CA ALA A 45 4.12 1.35 -29.30
C ALA A 45 2.85 1.43 -30.16
N VAL A 46 2.05 2.43 -29.91
CA VAL A 46 0.83 2.71 -30.70
C VAL A 46 0.95 4.08 -31.34
N SER A 47 0.36 4.22 -32.51
CA SER A 47 0.23 5.50 -33.19
C SER A 47 -1.10 5.58 -33.91
N ASP A 48 -1.65 6.77 -33.98
CA ASP A 48 -2.85 7.07 -34.74
C ASP A 48 -2.67 8.34 -35.60
N THR A 49 -3.61 8.58 -36.51
CA THR A 49 -3.56 9.73 -37.41
C THR A 49 -4.06 11.03 -36.79
N TYR A 50 -4.44 11.00 -35.52
CA TYR A 50 -4.95 12.15 -34.75
C TYR A 50 -3.93 12.62 -33.68
N ASN A 51 -2.67 12.78 -34.07
CA ASN A 51 -1.57 13.19 -33.20
C ASN A 51 -1.39 12.26 -31.97
N ASN A 52 -1.65 10.98 -32.15
CA ASN A 52 -1.58 9.95 -31.07
C ASN A 52 -2.46 10.26 -29.86
N SER A 53 -3.62 10.87 -30.09
CA SER A 53 -4.55 11.25 -29.01
C SER A 53 -5.74 10.30 -28.83
N LEU A 54 -5.95 9.36 -29.76
CA LEU A 54 -7.07 8.42 -29.73
C LEU A 54 -6.73 7.06 -29.14
N MET A 55 -5.46 6.70 -29.15
CA MET A 55 -4.97 5.41 -28.66
C MET A 55 -3.76 5.63 -27.76
N ASN A 56 -3.76 4.95 -26.63
CA ASN A 56 -2.62 4.85 -25.74
C ASN A 56 -2.22 3.38 -25.52
N SER A 57 -1.01 3.16 -25.05
CA SER A 57 -0.55 1.85 -24.63
C SER A 57 0.17 1.95 -23.30
N TYR A 58 0.01 0.95 -22.46
CA TYR A 58 0.74 0.79 -21.23
C TYR A 58 1.13 -0.69 -21.04
N GLN A 59 2.15 -0.94 -20.27
CA GLN A 59 2.59 -2.30 -19.92
C GLN A 59 2.47 -2.53 -18.42
N SER A 60 3.56 -2.35 -17.70
CA SER A 60 3.61 -2.44 -16.24
C SER A 60 3.41 -1.09 -15.56
N THR A 61 3.54 0.01 -16.29
CA THR A 61 3.44 1.37 -15.76
C THR A 61 2.49 2.22 -16.61
N ALA A 62 1.86 3.21 -15.97
CA ALA A 62 1.03 4.22 -16.62
C ALA A 62 1.17 5.55 -15.85
N LEU A 63 1.00 6.68 -16.55
CA LEU A 63 1.12 8.01 -15.95
C LEU A 63 -0.12 8.44 -15.14
N SER A 64 -1.25 7.77 -15.33
CA SER A 64 -2.51 8.11 -14.67
C SER A 64 -3.46 6.91 -14.71
N LEU A 65 -4.29 6.79 -13.69
CA LEU A 65 -5.37 5.80 -13.62
C LEU A 65 -6.36 5.91 -14.77
N ASP A 66 -6.61 7.12 -15.26
CA ASP A 66 -7.53 7.38 -16.38
C ASP A 66 -7.05 6.79 -17.72
N LEU A 67 -5.76 6.48 -17.83
CA LEU A 67 -5.20 5.84 -19.03
C LEU A 67 -5.43 4.33 -19.04
N LEU A 68 -5.85 3.74 -17.93
CA LEU A 68 -6.05 2.31 -17.79
C LEU A 68 -7.39 1.89 -18.42
N ALA A 69 -7.34 0.82 -19.19
CA ALA A 69 -8.54 0.28 -19.82
C ALA A 69 -9.50 -0.35 -18.80
N LYS A 70 -10.80 -0.13 -19.01
CA LYS A 70 -11.88 -0.78 -18.30
C LYS A 70 -12.86 -1.40 -19.33
N PRO A 71 -13.08 -2.71 -19.33
CA PRO A 71 -12.47 -3.76 -18.51
C PRO A 71 -11.05 -4.14 -18.91
N SER A 72 -10.36 -4.81 -18.00
CA SER A 72 -9.02 -5.39 -18.17
C SER A 72 -9.00 -6.85 -17.66
N ALA A 73 -7.84 -7.52 -17.73
CA ALA A 73 -7.68 -8.85 -17.14
C ALA A 73 -7.76 -8.78 -15.61
N ASP A 74 -8.45 -9.73 -15.01
CA ASP A 74 -8.56 -9.83 -13.56
C ASP A 74 -7.20 -10.02 -12.90
N GLY A 75 -6.96 -9.28 -11.82
CA GLY A 75 -5.68 -9.31 -11.09
C GLY A 75 -4.49 -8.72 -11.86
N ARG A 76 -4.72 -8.00 -12.97
CA ARG A 76 -3.65 -7.29 -13.67
C ARG A 76 -3.16 -6.13 -12.82
N VAL A 77 -1.87 -6.14 -12.47
CA VAL A 77 -1.24 -5.07 -11.70
C VAL A 77 -0.55 -4.06 -12.62
N VAL A 78 -0.71 -2.78 -12.33
CA VAL A 78 -0.06 -1.66 -13.02
C VAL A 78 0.41 -0.64 -11.97
N GLN A 79 1.63 -0.15 -12.13
CA GLN A 79 2.14 0.98 -11.37
C GLN A 79 1.66 2.30 -12.00
N ILE A 80 1.14 3.18 -11.19
CA ILE A 80 0.85 4.56 -11.60
C ILE A 80 2.05 5.40 -11.20
N GLU A 81 2.80 5.85 -12.20
CA GLU A 81 3.97 6.71 -12.02
C GLU A 81 3.54 8.18 -12.10
N ASN A 82 3.47 8.84 -10.95
CA ASN A 82 3.27 10.27 -10.92
C ASN A 82 4.51 11.01 -11.46
N THR A 83 4.30 12.15 -12.11
CA THR A 83 5.39 12.99 -12.67
C THR A 83 6.26 13.67 -11.60
N GLY A 84 6.03 13.38 -10.33
CA GLY A 84 6.73 13.91 -9.17
C GLY A 84 7.85 13.01 -8.64
N ALA A 85 7.80 12.72 -7.36
CA ALA A 85 8.72 11.83 -6.69
C ALA A 85 8.22 10.37 -6.73
N ALA A 86 9.13 9.42 -6.70
CA ALA A 86 8.79 7.99 -6.66
C ALA A 86 8.00 7.58 -5.39
N GLU A 87 7.99 8.45 -4.39
CA GLU A 87 7.18 8.30 -3.17
C GLU A 87 5.68 8.47 -3.44
N ASP A 88 5.32 9.16 -4.54
CA ASP A 88 3.93 9.37 -4.97
C ASP A 88 3.42 8.27 -5.91
N ASP A 89 4.28 7.31 -6.27
CA ASP A 89 3.90 6.19 -7.11
C ASP A 89 3.07 5.19 -6.32
N TYR A 90 2.06 4.60 -6.96
CA TYR A 90 1.22 3.59 -6.34
C TYR A 90 0.86 2.48 -7.33
N TRP A 91 0.44 1.34 -6.80
CA TRP A 91 0.04 0.17 -7.60
C TRP A 91 -1.45 -0.02 -7.55
N VAL A 92 -2.00 -0.44 -8.69
CA VAL A 92 -3.41 -0.81 -8.80
C VAL A 92 -3.53 -2.17 -9.45
N ASP A 93 -4.52 -2.94 -9.03
CA ASP A 93 -4.93 -4.16 -9.69
C ASP A 93 -6.38 -4.06 -10.20
N TYR A 94 -6.66 -4.76 -11.29
CA TYR A 94 -8.01 -4.77 -11.83
C TYR A 94 -8.86 -5.85 -11.17
N ASN A 95 -9.94 -5.44 -10.53
CA ASN A 95 -10.92 -6.33 -9.93
C ASN A 95 -12.10 -6.53 -10.89
N SER A 96 -12.15 -7.67 -11.57
CA SER A 96 -13.18 -7.96 -12.57
C SER A 96 -14.60 -8.07 -11.97
N ALA A 97 -14.71 -8.46 -10.69
CA ALA A 97 -16.00 -8.57 -10.01
C ALA A 97 -16.61 -7.18 -9.72
N LYS A 98 -15.76 -6.18 -9.45
CA LYS A 98 -16.16 -4.79 -9.27
C LYS A 98 -16.16 -4.00 -10.58
N GLY A 99 -15.42 -4.46 -11.59
CA GLY A 99 -15.26 -3.80 -12.89
C GLY A 99 -14.38 -2.54 -12.80
N ASP A 100 -13.49 -2.46 -11.79
CA ASP A 100 -12.66 -1.28 -11.54
C ASP A 100 -11.24 -1.64 -11.10
N TRP A 101 -10.37 -0.62 -11.11
CA TRP A 101 -9.02 -0.68 -10.60
C TRP A 101 -9.02 -0.29 -9.12
N GLU A 102 -8.36 -1.07 -8.28
CA GLU A 102 -8.22 -0.85 -6.84
C GLU A 102 -6.74 -0.72 -6.48
N GLU A 103 -6.43 0.04 -5.43
CA GLU A 103 -5.06 0.09 -4.91
C GLU A 103 -4.63 -1.30 -4.42
N THR A 104 -3.37 -1.61 -4.68
CA THR A 104 -2.75 -2.87 -4.25
C THR A 104 -1.29 -2.65 -3.84
N THR A 105 -0.63 -3.71 -3.40
CA THR A 105 0.79 -3.67 -3.06
C THR A 105 1.66 -3.84 -4.30
N GLU A 106 2.90 -3.32 -4.22
CA GLU A 106 3.95 -3.62 -5.17
C GLU A 106 4.12 -5.14 -5.32
N PRO A 107 4.17 -5.67 -6.56
CA PRO A 107 4.38 -7.09 -6.78
C PRO A 107 5.70 -7.60 -6.20
N GLY A 108 5.61 -8.69 -5.43
CA GLY A 108 6.80 -9.39 -4.90
C GLY A 108 7.28 -8.92 -3.53
N ILE A 109 6.69 -7.89 -2.94
CA ILE A 109 7.00 -7.53 -1.54
C ILE A 109 6.26 -8.44 -0.55
N SER A 110 6.84 -8.61 0.66
CA SER A 110 6.13 -9.27 1.75
C SER A 110 4.98 -8.39 2.24
N PRO A 111 3.75 -8.89 2.26
CA PRO A 111 2.61 -8.09 2.70
C PRO A 111 2.55 -7.92 4.23
N GLY A 112 3.10 -8.85 4.99
CA GLY A 112 2.95 -8.91 6.45
C GLY A 112 4.26 -9.11 7.21
N PHE A 113 4.12 -9.41 8.49
CA PHE A 113 5.20 -9.64 9.43
C PHE A 113 5.48 -11.14 9.59
N ASP A 114 6.66 -11.48 10.09
CA ASP A 114 6.95 -12.80 10.62
C ASP A 114 6.41 -12.88 12.06
N ASP A 115 5.28 -13.55 12.25
CA ASP A 115 4.60 -13.67 13.53
C ASP A 115 5.49 -14.22 14.64
N SER A 116 6.52 -15.01 14.29
CA SER A 116 7.45 -15.58 15.27
C SER A 116 8.37 -14.54 15.92
N THR A 117 8.60 -13.42 15.25
CA THR A 117 9.44 -12.30 15.72
C THR A 117 8.64 -11.17 16.33
N MET A 118 7.31 -11.19 16.16
CA MET A 118 6.40 -10.15 16.63
C MET A 118 5.93 -10.40 18.06
N PRO A 119 5.46 -9.35 18.77
CA PRO A 119 4.86 -9.50 20.08
C PRO A 119 3.71 -10.50 20.08
N HIS A 120 3.62 -11.26 21.16
CA HIS A 120 2.53 -12.20 21.43
C HIS A 120 1.57 -11.62 22.46
N ARG A 121 0.39 -12.19 22.56
CA ARG A 121 -0.63 -11.80 23.54
C ARG A 121 -1.03 -12.97 24.43
N LEU A 122 -1.39 -12.64 25.69
CA LEU A 122 -2.14 -13.52 26.56
C LEU A 122 -3.61 -13.11 26.45
N TYR A 123 -4.47 -14.03 26.04
CA TYR A 123 -5.90 -13.76 25.90
C TYR A 123 -6.74 -14.85 26.53
N ARG A 124 -7.97 -14.48 26.89
CA ARG A 124 -8.91 -15.39 27.51
C ARG A 124 -9.89 -15.91 26.47
N GLU A 125 -9.97 -17.23 26.35
CA GLU A 125 -10.92 -17.90 25.47
C GLU A 125 -12.36 -17.84 26.02
N THR A 126 -13.32 -18.14 25.17
CA THR A 126 -14.76 -18.14 25.52
C THR A 126 -15.12 -19.20 26.56
N ASP A 127 -14.35 -20.27 26.67
CA ASP A 127 -14.49 -21.31 27.66
C ASP A 127 -13.89 -20.94 29.04
N GLY A 128 -13.22 -19.77 29.11
CA GLY A 128 -12.59 -19.25 30.32
C GLY A 128 -11.12 -19.63 30.51
N THR A 129 -10.54 -20.42 29.62
CA THR A 129 -9.11 -20.74 29.63
C THR A 129 -8.27 -19.56 29.14
N TRP A 130 -6.99 -19.55 29.47
CA TRP A 130 -6.04 -18.57 29.00
C TRP A 130 -5.11 -19.18 27.97
N GLU A 131 -4.92 -18.50 26.87
CA GLU A 131 -4.00 -18.90 25.82
C GLU A 131 -2.95 -17.79 25.59
N PHE A 132 -1.69 -18.21 25.41
CA PHE A 132 -0.59 -17.34 25.00
C PHE A 132 -0.24 -17.68 23.55
N GLY A 133 -0.36 -16.71 22.65
CA GLY A 133 -0.17 -16.95 21.23
C GLY A 133 0.16 -15.68 20.44
N SER A 134 0.38 -15.86 19.16
CA SER A 134 0.63 -14.76 18.22
C SER A 134 -0.59 -13.84 18.13
N ILE A 135 -0.32 -12.60 17.76
CA ILE A 135 -1.34 -11.61 17.42
C ILE A 135 -1.61 -11.74 15.92
N PRO A 136 -2.88 -11.69 15.47
CA PRO A 136 -3.20 -11.63 14.05
C PRO A 136 -2.91 -10.22 13.51
N TRP A 137 -1.63 -9.96 13.21
CA TRP A 137 -1.20 -8.69 12.66
C TRP A 137 -1.76 -8.50 11.25
N ASP A 138 -2.25 -7.29 10.97
CA ASP A 138 -2.78 -6.96 9.65
C ASP A 138 -1.65 -6.83 8.62
N ASN A 139 -1.94 -7.26 7.40
CA ASN A 139 -1.04 -7.14 6.28
C ASN A 139 -1.09 -5.75 5.65
N ARG A 140 -0.01 -5.36 4.98
CA ARG A 140 0.00 -4.24 4.03
C ARG A 140 -0.92 -4.58 2.87
N LEU A 141 -1.87 -3.71 2.57
CA LEU A 141 -2.83 -3.90 1.47
C LEU A 141 -2.53 -3.01 0.27
N VAL A 142 -1.74 -1.95 0.45
CA VAL A 142 -1.43 -0.95 -0.58
C VAL A 142 0.02 -0.49 -0.48
N GLY A 143 0.56 -0.01 -1.59
CA GLY A 143 1.88 0.63 -1.63
C GLY A 143 3.06 -0.34 -1.66
N SER A 144 4.23 0.20 -1.38
CA SER A 144 5.53 -0.47 -1.49
C SER A 144 6.32 -0.44 -0.18
N ALA A 145 7.53 -0.97 -0.22
CA ALA A 145 8.47 -0.82 0.88
C ALA A 145 8.97 0.65 1.06
N THR A 146 8.79 1.49 0.05
CA THR A 146 9.23 2.90 0.09
C THR A 146 8.15 3.82 0.64
N ASN A 147 6.92 3.70 0.16
CA ASN A 147 5.83 4.65 0.49
C ASN A 147 4.84 4.12 1.54
N ASN A 148 4.86 2.83 1.85
CA ASN A 148 4.16 2.23 2.98
C ASN A 148 5.08 1.23 3.68
N PRO A 149 6.20 1.70 4.27
CA PRO A 149 7.24 0.83 4.81
C PRO A 149 6.74 -0.03 5.98
N ALA A 150 7.50 -1.07 6.30
CA ALA A 150 7.34 -1.76 7.56
C ALA A 150 7.65 -0.80 8.72
N PRO A 151 6.93 -0.90 9.86
CA PRO A 151 7.17 -0.04 11.01
C PRO A 151 8.59 -0.18 11.54
N SER A 152 9.16 0.93 12.04
CA SER A 152 10.57 1.03 12.44
C SER A 152 10.98 0.12 13.62
N PHE A 153 10.04 -0.53 14.28
CA PHE A 153 10.36 -1.53 15.31
C PHE A 153 10.68 -2.93 14.74
N ILE A 154 10.45 -3.18 13.44
CA ILE A 154 10.77 -4.49 12.84
C ILE A 154 12.28 -4.72 12.93
N ASP A 155 12.66 -5.95 13.32
CA ASP A 155 14.04 -6.36 13.58
C ASP A 155 14.74 -5.56 14.70
N GLN A 156 13.97 -4.84 15.52
CA GLN A 156 14.47 -4.03 16.62
C GLN A 156 13.82 -4.42 17.96
N PRO A 157 14.52 -4.28 19.09
CA PRO A 157 13.94 -4.62 20.39
C PRO A 157 12.87 -3.62 20.81
N ILE A 158 11.67 -4.11 21.07
CA ILE A 158 10.60 -3.34 21.71
C ILE A 158 10.91 -3.24 23.22
N LYS A 159 10.88 -2.01 23.75
CA LYS A 159 11.21 -1.70 25.16
C LYS A 159 9.97 -1.51 26.03
N ALA A 160 8.92 -0.93 25.47
CA ALA A 160 7.65 -0.72 26.15
C ALA A 160 6.50 -0.75 25.16
N SER A 161 5.32 -1.06 25.65
CA SER A 161 4.06 -0.97 24.92
C SER A 161 3.08 -0.11 25.69
N PHE A 162 2.20 0.60 24.99
CA PHE A 162 1.20 1.46 25.59
C PHE A 162 -0.05 1.53 24.71
N TYR A 163 -1.14 2.05 25.26
CA TYR A 163 -2.36 2.31 24.53
C TYR A 163 -2.77 3.77 24.76
N TYR A 164 -2.94 4.50 23.67
CA TYR A 164 -3.34 5.90 23.72
C TYR A 164 -4.11 6.31 22.46
N ASN A 165 -5.22 7.04 22.61
CA ASN A 165 -6.08 7.51 21.52
C ASN A 165 -6.46 6.41 20.52
N ASP A 166 -6.96 5.29 21.03
CA ASP A 166 -7.38 4.13 20.23
C ASP A 166 -6.26 3.51 19.36
N ARG A 167 -5.00 3.69 19.77
CA ARG A 167 -3.82 3.16 19.10
C ARG A 167 -2.97 2.32 20.07
N LEU A 168 -2.49 1.19 19.61
CA LEU A 168 -1.43 0.43 20.26
C LEU A 168 -0.08 1.07 19.90
N GLY A 169 0.72 1.40 20.90
CA GLY A 169 2.03 2.01 20.70
C GLY A 169 3.17 1.15 21.20
N PHE A 170 4.31 1.24 20.54
CA PHE A 170 5.57 0.60 20.91
C PHE A 170 6.71 1.63 20.95
N LEU A 171 7.63 1.41 21.91
CA LEU A 171 8.91 2.12 21.95
C LEU A 171 10.02 1.19 21.46
N SER A 172 10.78 1.63 20.47
CA SER A 172 11.93 0.91 19.95
C SER A 172 13.08 1.88 19.65
N TYR A 173 14.20 1.73 20.35
CA TYR A 173 15.29 2.71 20.34
C TYR A 173 14.77 4.15 20.55
N ALA A 174 14.96 5.03 19.58
CA ALA A 174 14.47 6.41 19.64
C ALA A 174 13.08 6.59 18.99
N ASN A 175 12.46 5.50 18.52
CA ASN A 175 11.20 5.58 17.78
C ASN A 175 10.00 5.32 18.68
N VAL A 176 8.92 6.04 18.38
CA VAL A 176 7.57 5.84 18.88
C VAL A 176 6.71 5.42 17.70
N VAL A 177 6.24 4.18 17.73
CA VAL A 177 5.41 3.65 16.65
C VAL A 177 4.04 3.34 17.18
N MET A 178 3.00 3.85 16.52
CA MET A 178 1.62 3.62 16.94
C MET A 178 0.80 3.08 15.78
N SER A 179 -0.06 2.12 16.07
CA SER A 179 -0.98 1.51 15.09
C SER A 179 -1.97 2.52 14.50
N ARG A 180 -2.69 2.11 13.50
CA ARG A 180 -3.87 2.84 13.01
C ARG A 180 -4.89 3.03 14.12
N THR A 181 -5.60 4.16 14.09
CA THR A 181 -6.71 4.42 15.03
C THR A 181 -7.78 3.35 14.91
N LYS A 182 -8.18 2.75 16.03
CA LYS A 182 -9.20 1.68 16.11
C LYS A 182 -8.84 0.36 15.39
N SER A 183 -7.63 0.25 14.86
CA SER A 183 -7.11 -0.98 14.26
C SER A 183 -5.74 -1.28 14.86
N VAL A 184 -5.77 -1.76 16.11
CA VAL A 184 -4.58 -1.87 16.98
C VAL A 184 -3.51 -2.84 16.48
N TYR A 185 -3.84 -3.71 15.53
CA TYR A 185 -2.91 -4.66 14.93
C TYR A 185 -2.46 -4.26 13.53
N ASN A 186 -2.90 -3.08 13.04
CA ASN A 186 -2.53 -2.54 11.74
C ASN A 186 -1.49 -1.41 11.89
N PHE A 187 -0.33 -1.62 11.27
CA PHE A 187 0.78 -0.66 11.24
C PHE A 187 1.12 -0.19 9.81
N PHE A 188 0.17 -0.31 8.88
CA PHE A 188 0.31 0.15 7.50
C PHE A 188 -0.75 1.19 7.16
N ALA A 189 -0.42 2.12 6.26
CA ALA A 189 -1.37 3.08 5.73
C ALA A 189 -2.48 2.39 4.92
N GLU A 190 -3.66 2.99 4.89
CA GLU A 190 -4.84 2.44 4.20
C GLU A 190 -4.85 2.73 2.72
N THR A 191 -4.28 3.87 2.32
CA THR A 191 -4.21 4.33 0.93
C THR A 191 -2.91 5.09 0.69
N GLN A 192 -2.46 5.13 -0.55
CA GLN A 192 -1.33 5.95 -0.98
C GLN A 192 -1.78 7.26 -1.65
N LEU A 193 -3.08 7.43 -1.87
CA LEU A 193 -3.62 8.63 -2.52
C LEU A 193 -3.68 9.84 -1.59
N ALA A 194 -3.73 9.61 -0.29
CA ALA A 194 -3.76 10.68 0.71
C ALA A 194 -3.29 10.16 2.08
N SER A 195 -2.61 10.99 2.85
CA SER A 195 -2.35 10.71 4.27
C SER A 195 -3.64 10.91 5.07
N LEU A 196 -4.02 9.89 5.83
CA LEU A 196 -5.21 9.91 6.67
C LEU A 196 -4.84 10.14 8.14
N ASP A 197 -5.67 10.90 8.87
CA ASP A 197 -5.52 11.10 10.32
C ASP A 197 -5.53 9.77 11.11
N THR A 198 -6.09 8.74 10.51
CA THR A 198 -6.17 7.40 11.09
C THR A 198 -4.94 6.54 10.83
N ASP A 199 -4.05 6.92 9.93
CA ASP A 199 -2.87 6.15 9.56
C ASP A 199 -1.90 5.94 10.72
N PRO A 200 -1.01 4.94 10.67
CA PRO A 200 -0.02 4.70 11.71
C PRO A 200 0.90 5.90 11.91
N ILE A 201 1.41 6.02 13.12
CA ILE A 201 2.41 7.03 13.46
C ILE A 201 3.73 6.32 13.69
N ASP A 202 4.78 6.76 13.00
CA ASP A 202 6.15 6.27 13.20
C ASP A 202 7.10 7.46 13.23
N VAL A 203 7.43 7.90 14.44
CA VAL A 203 8.20 9.11 14.65
C VAL A 203 9.44 8.84 15.50
N ASN A 204 10.53 9.50 15.13
CA ASN A 204 11.78 9.45 15.87
C ASN A 204 11.86 10.62 16.86
N ALA A 205 12.28 10.34 18.08
CA ALA A 205 12.59 11.37 19.07
C ALA A 205 13.78 12.21 18.57
N ASN A 206 13.49 13.41 18.09
CA ASN A 206 14.47 14.32 17.52
C ASN A 206 15.41 14.87 18.59
N THR A 207 16.65 14.39 18.62
CA THR A 207 17.65 14.83 19.58
C THR A 207 19.01 15.03 18.91
N THR A 208 19.80 15.95 19.46
CA THR A 208 21.19 16.16 19.03
C THR A 208 22.15 15.05 19.47
N ARG A 209 21.70 14.17 20.36
CA ARG A 209 22.49 13.04 20.89
C ARG A 209 21.64 11.79 20.93
N PRO A 210 22.17 10.60 20.65
CA PRO A 210 21.43 9.36 20.73
C PRO A 210 20.71 9.20 22.07
N CYS A 211 19.40 8.97 22.03
CA CYS A 211 18.55 8.82 23.20
C CYS A 211 17.58 7.65 22.96
N ASN A 212 17.83 6.53 23.64
CA ASN A 212 16.95 5.37 23.55
C ASN A 212 15.77 5.55 24.52
N LEU A 213 14.57 5.39 24.04
CA LEU A 213 13.35 5.37 24.82
C LEU A 213 13.20 3.99 25.49
N PHE A 214 12.75 3.98 26.75
CA PHE A 214 12.66 2.72 27.49
C PHE A 214 11.40 2.61 28.36
N GLU A 215 10.71 3.72 28.65
CA GLU A 215 9.51 3.72 29.48
C GLU A 215 8.53 4.80 29.01
N VAL A 216 7.25 4.62 29.33
CA VAL A 216 6.17 5.48 28.88
C VAL A 216 5.11 5.64 29.98
N ILE A 217 4.63 6.87 30.17
CA ILE A 217 3.47 7.14 31.02
C ILE A 217 2.39 7.85 30.18
N VAL A 218 1.25 7.18 30.06
CA VAL A 218 0.08 7.74 29.38
C VAL A 218 -0.64 8.70 30.32
N GLN A 219 -0.93 9.90 29.81
CA GLN A 219 -1.71 10.94 30.49
C GLN A 219 -2.93 11.33 29.64
N GLN A 220 -3.85 12.07 30.21
CA GLN A 220 -5.07 12.47 29.52
C GLN A 220 -4.80 13.31 28.25
N GLN A 221 -3.77 14.16 28.27
CA GLN A 221 -3.46 15.09 27.18
C GLN A 221 -2.26 14.69 26.33
N GLY A 222 -1.66 13.50 26.58
CA GLY A 222 -0.49 13.07 25.85
C GLY A 222 0.24 11.93 26.54
N VAL A 223 1.42 11.65 26.02
CA VAL A 223 2.26 10.55 26.47
C VAL A 223 3.64 11.08 26.85
N VAL A 224 4.06 10.85 28.09
CA VAL A 224 5.41 11.14 28.56
C VAL A 224 6.32 9.96 28.23
N LEU A 225 7.40 10.22 27.53
CA LEU A 225 8.38 9.24 27.10
C LEU A 225 9.70 9.45 27.84
N PHE A 226 10.21 8.37 28.42
CA PHE A 226 11.48 8.41 29.15
C PHE A 226 12.59 7.82 28.30
N GLY A 227 13.55 8.65 28.01
CA GLY A 227 14.77 8.25 27.31
C GLY A 227 15.99 8.24 28.20
N THR A 228 17.05 7.60 27.76
CA THR A 228 18.30 7.44 28.51
C THR A 228 18.97 8.75 28.91
N ARG A 229 18.64 9.86 28.25
CA ARG A 229 19.28 11.18 28.47
C ARG A 229 18.29 12.30 28.74
N GLN A 230 17.07 12.19 28.24
CA GLN A 230 16.03 13.21 28.34
C GLN A 230 14.63 12.61 28.23
N GLN A 231 13.64 13.38 28.60
CA GLN A 231 12.24 13.02 28.47
C GLN A 231 11.63 13.80 27.32
N PHE A 232 10.57 13.21 26.73
CA PHE A 232 9.81 13.80 25.66
C PHE A 232 8.33 13.80 26.03
N TYR A 233 7.59 14.65 25.40
CA TYR A 233 6.15 14.68 25.51
C TYR A 233 5.53 14.59 24.12
N LEU A 234 4.81 13.51 23.87
CA LEU A 234 4.03 13.32 22.65
C LEU A 234 2.61 13.76 22.95
N SER A 235 2.17 14.86 22.34
CA SER A 235 0.81 15.38 22.48
C SER A 235 0.20 15.62 21.12
N ALA A 236 -1.12 15.50 21.06
CA ALA A 236 -1.89 15.96 19.93
C ALA A 236 -1.78 17.50 19.81
N PRO A 237 -1.83 18.05 18.58
CA PRO A 237 -1.97 19.48 18.38
C PRO A 237 -3.27 20.02 19.02
N GLU A 238 -3.49 21.34 18.99
CA GLU A 238 -4.69 21.98 19.59
C GLU A 238 -6.02 21.39 19.11
N THR A 239 -6.05 20.74 17.95
CA THR A 239 -7.21 20.02 17.42
C THR A 239 -7.59 18.76 18.23
N GLY A 240 -6.71 18.31 19.13
CA GLY A 240 -6.92 17.14 19.99
C GLY A 240 -6.78 15.80 19.30
N VAL A 241 -6.45 15.76 18.01
CA VAL A 241 -6.25 14.52 17.24
C VAL A 241 -4.75 14.31 17.02
N LEU A 242 -4.26 13.13 17.41
CA LEU A 242 -2.89 12.73 17.13
C LEU A 242 -2.83 12.16 15.69
N THR A 243 -2.12 12.85 14.81
CA THR A 243 -2.01 12.53 13.38
C THR A 243 -0.61 12.09 13.00
N PRO A 244 -0.41 11.39 11.86
CA PRO A 244 0.91 11.01 11.36
C PRO A 244 1.78 12.21 10.93
N SER A 245 1.18 13.36 10.64
CA SER A 245 1.82 14.60 10.15
C SER A 245 1.82 15.70 11.20
#